data_b104a043f547f5a68fef05ac09b975cc
#
_entry.id   b104a043f547f5a68fef05ac09b975cc
#
_cell.length_a   1.000
_cell.length_b   1.000
_cell.length_c   1.000
_cell.angle_alpha   90.00
_cell.angle_beta   90.00
_cell.angle_gamma   90.00
#
_symmetry.space_group_name_H-M   'P 1'
#
loop_
_entity.id
_entity.type
_entity.pdbx_description
1 polymer ?
#
loop_
_entity_poly.entity_id
_entity_poly.type
_entity_poly.pdbx_seq_one_letter_code
_entity_poly.pdbx_strand_id
1 'polypeptide(L)'
;MATKRKAASKAKSRRASKKRAVRKTATTRKSLRSAMAVATSRAKPVRQRIAAMVQAPLAVCENEKDLEAMLNVLANREEPIAVRLAALQSLQAASFSVIAFESCRSDYLATLRKVADDPDPELRQRVLGLLMRENDGFAEKKLLDGLQDPGKALIPPEKALQLLSYDVHAEAYPIARRIVSNPPNDEARREALRLLAADSGAAPLFEKLLRDKNELREIRQIAASALHALKPEKLQQHAREILLDKTDYDDIKATSLTVLSQFGDTESLAGDKALLKSVDRLSAGKAPAKYKQSARQFLSRYTG
;
A
#
# COMPACT_ATOMS: atom_id res chain seq x y z
N MET A 1 7.71 53.05 41.38
CA MET A 1 8.89 52.12 41.38
C MET A 1 8.52 50.64 41.10
N ALA A 2 7.28 50.19 41.19
CA ALA A 2 6.87 48.79 41.00
C ALA A 2 6.88 48.31 39.53
N THR A 3 6.62 49.18 38.54
CA THR A 3 6.57 48.82 37.10
C THR A 3 7.93 48.49 36.51
N LYS A 4 9.04 49.12 36.94
CA LYS A 4 10.40 48.81 36.44
C LYS A 4 10.91 47.44 36.94
N ARG A 5 10.50 46.98 38.16
CA ARG A 5 10.89 45.64 38.67
C ARG A 5 10.19 44.49 37.94
N LYS A 6 8.92 44.64 37.50
CA LYS A 6 8.20 43.62 36.73
C LYS A 6 8.76 43.44 35.31
N ALA A 7 9.21 44.53 34.66
CA ALA A 7 9.82 44.48 33.34
C ALA A 7 11.20 43.79 33.36
N ALA A 8 12.03 44.05 34.37
CA ALA A 8 13.35 43.42 34.54
C ALA A 8 13.23 41.91 34.85
N SER A 9 12.23 41.48 35.63
CA SER A 9 11.97 40.09 35.94
C SER A 9 11.52 39.32 34.69
N LYS A 10 10.63 39.90 33.87
CA LYS A 10 10.16 39.29 32.60
C LYS A 10 11.26 39.16 31.54
N ALA A 11 12.20 40.13 31.49
CA ALA A 11 13.38 40.09 30.62
C ALA A 11 14.39 38.99 31.05
N LYS A 12 14.64 38.84 32.36
CA LYS A 12 15.49 37.78 32.90
C LYS A 12 14.89 36.36 32.63
N SER A 13 13.58 36.18 32.80
CA SER A 13 12.88 34.94 32.53
C SER A 13 12.94 34.57 31.04
N ARG A 14 12.70 35.52 30.12
CA ARG A 14 12.85 35.31 28.66
C ARG A 14 14.28 34.96 28.25
N ARG A 15 15.29 35.58 28.89
CA ARG A 15 16.69 35.29 28.60
C ARG A 15 17.13 33.90 29.14
N ALA A 16 16.59 33.49 30.26
CA ALA A 16 16.81 32.14 30.83
C ALA A 16 16.12 31.05 29.99
N SER A 17 14.88 31.26 29.53
CA SER A 17 14.18 30.34 28.65
C SER A 17 14.86 30.20 27.28
N LYS A 18 15.31 31.30 26.66
CA LYS A 18 16.12 31.27 25.44
C LYS A 18 17.44 30.52 25.62
N LYS A 19 18.18 30.77 26.71
CA LYS A 19 19.43 30.02 26.99
C LYS A 19 19.17 28.52 27.25
N ARG A 20 18.05 28.15 27.88
CA ARG A 20 17.66 26.75 28.11
C ARG A 20 17.23 26.05 26.81
N ALA A 21 16.54 26.75 25.92
CA ALA A 21 16.18 26.24 24.60
C ALA A 21 17.43 26.00 23.72
N VAL A 22 18.34 26.98 23.65
CA VAL A 22 19.61 26.87 22.90
C VAL A 22 20.47 25.73 23.44
N ARG A 23 20.50 25.54 24.76
CA ARG A 23 21.28 24.46 25.40
C ARG A 23 20.67 23.08 25.14
N LYS A 24 19.33 22.96 25.10
CA LYS A 24 18.63 21.73 24.72
C LYS A 24 18.89 21.36 23.25
N THR A 25 18.80 22.32 22.34
CA THR A 25 19.08 22.09 20.91
C THR A 25 20.54 21.69 20.66
N ALA A 26 21.50 22.32 21.33
CA ALA A 26 22.92 21.97 21.24
C ALA A 26 23.22 20.55 21.77
N THR A 27 22.57 20.14 22.86
CA THR A 27 22.72 18.80 23.44
C THR A 27 22.11 17.76 22.51
N THR A 28 20.95 18.03 21.91
CA THR A 28 20.29 17.15 20.94
C THR A 28 21.15 16.97 19.68
N ARG A 29 21.69 18.04 19.10
CA ARG A 29 22.62 17.97 17.97
C ARG A 29 23.87 17.15 18.24
N LYS A 30 24.48 17.32 19.44
CA LYS A 30 25.64 16.53 19.82
C LYS A 30 25.31 15.03 19.95
N SER A 31 24.14 14.69 20.48
CA SER A 31 23.64 13.33 20.58
C SER A 31 23.39 12.72 19.17
N LEU A 32 22.79 13.47 18.26
CA LEU A 32 22.51 13.02 16.89
C LEU A 32 23.81 12.77 16.10
N ARG A 33 24.80 13.66 16.18
CA ARG A 33 26.10 13.44 15.54
C ARG A 33 26.85 12.23 16.13
N SER A 34 26.73 11.99 17.44
CA SER A 34 27.27 10.78 18.07
C SER A 34 26.56 9.51 17.53
N ALA A 35 25.25 9.54 17.33
CA ALA A 35 24.49 8.43 16.75
C ALA A 35 24.95 8.16 15.31
N MET A 36 25.10 9.18 14.46
CA MET A 36 25.60 9.02 13.10
C MET A 36 27.01 8.39 13.05
N ALA A 37 27.92 8.85 13.89
CA ALA A 37 29.28 8.30 13.97
C ALA A 37 29.28 6.81 14.39
N VAL A 38 28.35 6.38 15.27
CA VAL A 38 28.20 4.97 15.64
C VAL A 38 27.54 4.18 14.51
N ALA A 39 26.49 4.70 13.89
CA ALA A 39 25.72 4.06 12.83
C ALA A 39 26.61 3.68 11.64
N THR A 40 27.51 4.57 11.23
CA THR A 40 28.34 4.41 10.03
C THR A 40 29.70 3.76 10.29
N SER A 41 30.12 3.59 11.56
CA SER A 41 31.42 3.01 11.91
C SER A 41 31.43 1.48 11.84
N ARG A 42 32.20 0.90 10.92
CA ARG A 42 32.44 -0.55 10.82
C ARG A 42 33.12 -1.15 12.06
N ALA A 43 33.82 -0.35 12.86
CA ALA A 43 34.46 -0.82 14.10
C ALA A 43 33.45 -1.08 15.23
N LYS A 44 32.18 -0.67 15.06
CA LYS A 44 31.14 -0.88 16.06
C LYS A 44 30.34 -2.16 15.79
N PRO A 45 29.91 -2.87 16.86
CA PRO A 45 29.06 -4.05 16.69
C PRO A 45 27.77 -3.75 15.94
N VAL A 46 27.31 -4.71 15.11
CA VAL A 46 26.09 -4.59 14.29
C VAL A 46 24.88 -4.09 15.10
N ARG A 47 24.65 -4.67 16.27
CA ARG A 47 23.53 -4.26 17.16
C ARG A 47 23.60 -2.78 17.56
N GLN A 48 24.78 -2.28 17.85
CA GLN A 48 24.95 -0.86 18.24
C GLN A 48 24.74 0.06 17.05
N ARG A 49 25.20 -0.35 15.85
CA ARG A 49 25.00 0.41 14.62
C ARG A 49 23.51 0.51 14.28
N ILE A 50 22.77 -0.60 14.32
CA ILE A 50 21.33 -0.62 14.07
C ILE A 50 20.57 0.26 15.08
N ALA A 51 20.89 0.14 16.38
CA ALA A 51 20.26 0.97 17.40
C ALA A 51 20.53 2.48 17.20
N ALA A 52 21.73 2.84 16.74
CA ALA A 52 22.09 4.22 16.42
C ALA A 52 21.33 4.73 15.18
N MET A 53 21.09 3.90 14.16
CA MET A 53 20.32 4.24 12.95
C MET A 53 18.86 4.58 13.27
N VAL A 54 18.24 3.94 14.26
CA VAL A 54 16.88 4.28 14.71
C VAL A 54 16.78 5.72 15.24
N GLN A 55 17.87 6.25 15.76
CA GLN A 55 17.95 7.64 16.30
C GLN A 55 18.44 8.64 15.25
N ALA A 56 18.94 8.17 14.11
CA ALA A 56 19.62 9.00 13.12
C ALA A 56 18.71 9.75 12.10
N PRO A 57 17.41 9.43 11.86
CA PRO A 57 16.65 10.03 10.77
C PRO A 57 16.68 11.56 10.73
N LEU A 58 16.62 12.21 11.89
CA LEU A 58 16.68 13.66 12.00
C LEU A 58 18.07 14.25 11.71
N ALA A 59 19.12 13.44 11.81
CA ALA A 59 20.50 13.88 11.57
C ALA A 59 20.95 13.69 10.13
N VAL A 60 20.35 12.74 9.40
CA VAL A 60 20.76 12.36 8.04
C VAL A 60 20.80 13.55 7.08
N CYS A 61 19.84 14.48 7.19
CA CYS A 61 19.75 15.66 6.32
C CYS A 61 20.30 16.94 6.97
N GLU A 62 20.92 16.87 8.17
CA GLU A 62 21.55 18.06 8.79
C GLU A 62 22.81 18.51 8.03
N ASN A 63 23.50 17.58 7.37
CA ASN A 63 24.64 17.88 6.53
C ASN A 63 24.88 16.77 5.47
N GLU A 64 25.47 17.16 4.36
CA GLU A 64 25.76 16.32 3.21
C GLU A 64 26.63 15.09 3.54
N LYS A 65 27.59 15.23 4.46
CA LYS A 65 28.50 14.13 4.87
C LYS A 65 27.76 13.02 5.60
N ASP A 66 26.80 13.36 6.45
CA ASP A 66 26.01 12.37 7.19
C ASP A 66 25.07 11.61 6.24
N LEU A 67 24.47 12.32 5.27
CA LEU A 67 23.68 11.70 4.19
C LEU A 67 24.56 10.73 3.37
N GLU A 68 25.68 11.22 2.85
CA GLU A 68 26.60 10.43 2.02
C GLU A 68 27.07 9.17 2.78
N ALA A 69 27.45 9.31 4.06
CA ALA A 69 27.86 8.17 4.87
C ALA A 69 26.75 7.12 5.04
N MET A 70 25.48 7.54 5.22
CA MET A 70 24.34 6.62 5.31
C MET A 70 24.03 5.96 3.97
N LEU A 71 24.08 6.70 2.86
CA LEU A 71 23.89 6.18 1.51
C LEU A 71 24.99 5.16 1.16
N ASN A 72 26.25 5.43 1.56
CA ASN A 72 27.37 4.51 1.38
C ASN A 72 27.16 3.21 2.17
N VAL A 73 26.66 3.27 3.41
CA VAL A 73 26.31 2.07 4.20
C VAL A 73 25.24 1.25 3.46
N LEU A 74 24.21 1.89 2.92
CA LEU A 74 23.16 1.20 2.16
C LEU A 74 23.71 0.53 0.90
N ALA A 75 24.53 1.23 0.12
CA ALA A 75 25.03 0.77 -1.17
C ALA A 75 26.13 -0.29 -1.06
N ASN A 76 26.83 -0.36 0.07
CA ASN A 76 27.99 -1.22 0.23
C ASN A 76 27.57 -2.69 0.50
N ARG A 77 27.83 -3.55 -0.48
CA ARG A 77 27.51 -5.00 -0.43
C ARG A 77 28.34 -5.77 0.60
N GLU A 78 29.44 -5.23 1.09
CA GLU A 78 30.26 -5.84 2.17
C GLU A 78 29.67 -5.57 3.57
N GLU A 79 28.74 -4.63 3.70
CA GLU A 79 28.03 -4.41 4.96
C GLU A 79 27.03 -5.52 5.24
N PRO A 80 26.89 -5.95 6.50
CA PRO A 80 25.87 -6.90 6.89
C PRO A 80 24.49 -6.46 6.44
N ILE A 81 23.69 -7.36 5.86
CA ILE A 81 22.35 -7.02 5.33
C ILE A 81 21.46 -6.34 6.37
N ALA A 82 21.51 -6.77 7.63
CA ALA A 82 20.74 -6.14 8.71
C ALA A 82 21.10 -4.66 8.92
N VAL A 83 22.36 -4.29 8.70
CA VAL A 83 22.83 -2.90 8.79
C VAL A 83 22.33 -2.10 7.58
N ARG A 84 22.41 -2.68 6.39
CA ARG A 84 21.91 -2.05 5.15
C ARG A 84 20.38 -1.82 5.19
N LEU A 85 19.62 -2.79 5.69
CA LEU A 85 18.17 -2.65 5.90
C LEU A 85 17.84 -1.56 6.93
N ALA A 86 18.63 -1.47 8.02
CA ALA A 86 18.46 -0.41 9.01
C ALA A 86 18.82 0.98 8.44
N ALA A 87 19.84 1.08 7.59
CA ALA A 87 20.19 2.31 6.88
C ALA A 87 19.05 2.73 5.93
N LEU A 88 18.49 1.79 5.15
CA LEU A 88 17.34 2.04 4.30
C LEU A 88 16.14 2.56 5.10
N GLN A 89 15.83 1.95 6.25
CA GLN A 89 14.74 2.36 7.11
C GLN A 89 14.97 3.76 7.70
N SER A 90 16.20 4.08 8.08
CA SER A 90 16.58 5.41 8.60
C SER A 90 16.42 6.49 7.52
N LEU A 91 16.88 6.23 6.30
CA LEU A 91 16.73 7.11 5.14
C LEU A 91 15.26 7.32 4.77
N GLN A 92 14.47 6.24 4.76
CA GLN A 92 13.03 6.32 4.54
C GLN A 92 12.33 7.14 5.63
N ALA A 93 12.69 6.98 6.90
CA ALA A 93 12.14 7.79 7.97
C ALA A 93 12.51 9.28 7.82
N ALA A 94 13.72 9.59 7.36
CA ALA A 94 14.15 10.95 7.06
C ALA A 94 13.34 11.58 5.91
N SER A 95 12.96 10.80 4.90
CA SER A 95 12.22 11.29 3.72
C SER A 95 10.80 11.78 4.05
N PHE A 96 10.21 11.40 5.19
CA PHE A 96 8.94 11.96 5.64
C PHE A 96 9.03 13.46 6.04
N SER A 97 10.24 13.97 6.28
CA SER A 97 10.47 15.39 6.50
C SER A 97 10.66 16.11 5.16
N VAL A 98 9.59 16.24 4.37
CA VAL A 98 9.60 16.67 2.96
C VAL A 98 10.51 17.87 2.72
N ILE A 99 10.37 18.95 3.50
CA ILE A 99 11.16 20.19 3.31
C ILE A 99 12.66 19.97 3.59
N ALA A 100 12.99 19.23 4.66
CA ALA A 100 14.38 18.99 5.02
C ALA A 100 15.05 17.95 4.11
N PHE A 101 14.28 17.06 3.51
CA PHE A 101 14.77 15.98 2.66
C PHE A 101 14.89 16.37 1.19
N GLU A 102 14.31 17.48 0.76
CA GLU A 102 14.27 17.88 -0.66
C GLU A 102 15.67 17.96 -1.29
N SER A 103 16.62 18.56 -0.60
CA SER A 103 18.03 18.62 -1.06
C SER A 103 18.74 17.26 -1.11
N CYS A 104 18.22 16.26 -0.39
CA CYS A 104 18.78 14.91 -0.28
C CYS A 104 18.13 13.92 -1.26
N ARG A 105 16.98 14.28 -1.83
CA ARG A 105 16.11 13.37 -2.60
C ARG A 105 16.80 12.78 -3.83
N SER A 106 17.53 13.61 -4.58
CA SER A 106 18.24 13.17 -5.79
C SER A 106 19.24 12.06 -5.51
N ASP A 107 20.11 12.23 -4.51
CA ASP A 107 21.16 11.28 -4.17
C ASP A 107 20.57 10.01 -3.54
N TYR A 108 19.50 10.17 -2.75
CA TYR A 108 18.73 9.05 -2.21
C TYR A 108 18.15 8.17 -3.33
N LEU A 109 17.42 8.76 -4.28
CA LEU A 109 16.84 8.02 -5.40
C LEU A 109 17.92 7.38 -6.28
N ALA A 110 19.01 8.11 -6.56
CA ALA A 110 20.14 7.56 -7.31
C ALA A 110 20.76 6.34 -6.61
N THR A 111 20.86 6.38 -5.28
CA THR A 111 21.36 5.24 -4.49
C THR A 111 20.38 4.08 -4.49
N LEU A 112 19.07 4.33 -4.34
CA LEU A 112 18.05 3.28 -4.43
C LEU A 112 18.10 2.56 -5.79
N ARG A 113 18.25 3.29 -6.91
CA ARG A 113 18.39 2.68 -8.25
C ARG A 113 19.62 1.77 -8.35
N LYS A 114 20.74 2.15 -7.71
CA LYS A 114 21.96 1.30 -7.66
C LYS A 114 21.78 0.02 -6.84
N VAL A 115 20.85 0.04 -5.87
CA VAL A 115 20.57 -1.09 -4.97
C VAL A 115 19.37 -1.92 -5.42
N ALA A 116 18.67 -1.51 -6.48
CA ALA A 116 17.47 -2.17 -6.97
C ALA A 116 17.69 -3.60 -7.50
N ASP A 117 18.93 -3.97 -7.85
CA ASP A 117 19.33 -5.31 -8.30
C ASP A 117 20.15 -6.08 -7.25
N ASP A 118 20.07 -5.67 -5.99
CA ASP A 118 20.84 -6.30 -4.90
C ASP A 118 20.55 -7.82 -4.81
N PRO A 119 21.56 -8.65 -4.50
CA PRO A 119 21.35 -10.09 -4.34
C PRO A 119 20.40 -10.45 -3.20
N ASP A 120 20.29 -9.63 -2.15
CA ASP A 120 19.33 -9.85 -1.07
C ASP A 120 17.89 -9.54 -1.53
N PRO A 121 16.97 -10.53 -1.48
CA PRO A 121 15.61 -10.37 -2.01
C PRO A 121 14.76 -9.40 -1.18
N GLU A 122 14.98 -9.32 0.14
CA GLU A 122 14.25 -8.41 1.00
C GLU A 122 14.65 -6.95 0.73
N LEU A 123 15.93 -6.68 0.65
CA LEU A 123 16.44 -5.35 0.34
C LEU A 123 15.97 -4.91 -1.04
N ARG A 124 16.09 -5.77 -2.04
CA ARG A 124 15.64 -5.54 -3.42
C ARG A 124 14.15 -5.18 -3.50
N GLN A 125 13.29 -5.99 -2.85
CA GLN A 125 11.84 -5.73 -2.83
C GLN A 125 11.49 -4.41 -2.13
N ARG A 126 12.13 -4.11 -0.99
CA ARG A 126 11.91 -2.87 -0.26
C ARG A 126 12.34 -1.64 -1.06
N VAL A 127 13.49 -1.71 -1.71
CA VAL A 127 14.02 -0.63 -2.56
C VAL A 127 13.10 -0.36 -3.74
N LEU A 128 12.68 -1.40 -4.47
CA LEU A 128 11.73 -1.25 -5.57
C LEU A 128 10.40 -0.65 -5.09
N GLY A 129 9.89 -1.08 -3.93
CA GLY A 129 8.68 -0.52 -3.34
C GLY A 129 8.81 0.96 -2.95
N LEU A 130 10.00 1.41 -2.55
CA LEU A 130 10.26 2.82 -2.29
C LEU A 130 10.31 3.63 -3.59
N LEU A 131 11.02 3.15 -4.59
CA LEU A 131 11.10 3.79 -5.91
C LEU A 131 9.72 3.91 -6.57
N MET A 132 8.88 2.88 -6.48
CA MET A 132 7.50 2.93 -7.02
C MET A 132 6.63 3.99 -6.33
N ARG A 133 6.77 4.19 -5.00
CA ARG A 133 6.07 5.28 -4.29
C ARG A 133 6.54 6.68 -4.69
N GLU A 134 7.74 6.78 -5.21
CA GLU A 134 8.31 8.03 -5.74
C GLU A 134 8.00 8.22 -7.24
N ASN A 135 7.16 7.35 -7.82
CA ASN A 135 6.82 7.32 -9.25
C ASN A 135 8.06 7.26 -10.15
N ASP A 136 9.00 6.39 -9.78
CA ASP A 136 10.30 6.28 -10.43
C ASP A 136 10.22 5.41 -11.70
N GLY A 137 10.32 6.01 -12.87
CA GLY A 137 10.24 5.31 -14.17
C GLY A 137 11.32 4.25 -14.40
N PHE A 138 12.47 4.28 -13.69
CA PHE A 138 13.43 3.20 -13.73
C PHE A 138 12.89 1.94 -13.05
N ALA A 139 12.27 2.08 -11.88
CA ALA A 139 11.69 0.94 -11.17
C ALA A 139 10.49 0.37 -11.94
N GLU A 140 9.59 1.22 -12.42
CA GLU A 140 8.48 0.81 -13.27
C GLU A 140 8.94 -0.04 -14.46
N LYS A 141 9.91 0.48 -15.24
CA LYS A 141 10.49 -0.26 -16.39
C LYS A 141 11.06 -1.61 -15.98
N LYS A 142 11.80 -1.69 -14.85
CA LYS A 142 12.38 -2.95 -14.38
C LYS A 142 11.31 -3.98 -13.99
N LEU A 143 10.21 -3.54 -13.39
CA LEU A 143 9.08 -4.41 -13.04
C LEU A 143 8.36 -4.91 -14.30
N LEU A 144 8.09 -4.03 -15.27
CA LEU A 144 7.48 -4.40 -16.54
C LEU A 144 8.36 -5.37 -17.35
N ASP A 145 9.67 -5.10 -17.46
CA ASP A 145 10.62 -5.97 -18.12
C ASP A 145 10.63 -7.38 -17.47
N GLY A 146 10.61 -7.46 -16.14
CA GLY A 146 10.57 -8.72 -15.39
C GLY A 146 9.25 -9.50 -15.54
N LEU A 147 8.12 -8.81 -15.70
CA LEU A 147 6.82 -9.43 -15.99
C LEU A 147 6.71 -9.92 -17.43
N GLN A 148 7.43 -9.31 -18.37
CA GLN A 148 7.50 -9.72 -19.76
C GLN A 148 8.46 -10.88 -19.97
N ASP A 149 9.61 -10.85 -19.31
CA ASP A 149 10.69 -11.82 -19.41
C ASP A 149 11.10 -12.28 -17.99
N PRO A 150 10.70 -13.49 -17.57
CA PRO A 150 11.04 -14.02 -16.24
C PRO A 150 12.56 -14.06 -15.97
N GLY A 151 13.40 -14.13 -17.00
CA GLY A 151 14.87 -14.07 -16.86
C GLY A 151 15.41 -12.71 -16.41
N LYS A 152 14.60 -11.66 -16.53
CA LYS A 152 14.91 -10.29 -16.07
C LYS A 152 14.22 -9.92 -14.77
N ALA A 153 13.42 -10.82 -14.21
CA ALA A 153 12.62 -10.54 -13.02
C ALA A 153 13.50 -10.30 -11.79
N LEU A 154 13.41 -9.14 -11.20
CA LEU A 154 14.10 -8.78 -9.96
C LEU A 154 13.36 -9.29 -8.72
N ILE A 155 12.05 -9.42 -8.79
CA ILE A 155 11.17 -9.89 -7.73
C ILE A 155 10.09 -10.81 -8.31
N PRO A 156 9.41 -11.64 -7.50
CA PRO A 156 8.32 -12.49 -7.96
C PRO A 156 7.19 -11.71 -8.67
N PRO A 157 6.51 -12.31 -9.66
CA PRO A 157 5.53 -11.60 -10.49
C PRO A 157 4.36 -11.02 -9.70
N GLU A 158 3.88 -11.71 -8.67
CA GLU A 158 2.83 -11.19 -7.78
C GLU A 158 3.29 -9.93 -7.03
N LYS A 159 4.55 -9.86 -6.63
CA LYS A 159 5.12 -8.67 -5.98
C LYS A 159 5.31 -7.51 -6.95
N ALA A 160 5.71 -7.81 -8.18
CA ALA A 160 5.83 -6.79 -9.23
C ALA A 160 4.46 -6.18 -9.56
N LEU A 161 3.42 -7.00 -9.74
CA LEU A 161 2.04 -6.56 -9.97
C LEU A 161 1.50 -5.73 -8.80
N GLN A 162 1.76 -6.17 -7.56
CA GLN A 162 1.37 -5.44 -6.36
C GLN A 162 2.00 -4.05 -6.31
N LEU A 163 3.29 -3.92 -6.65
CA LEU A 163 3.98 -2.63 -6.67
C LEU A 163 3.45 -1.71 -7.78
N LEU A 164 3.15 -2.26 -8.96
CA LEU A 164 2.54 -1.53 -10.07
C LEU A 164 1.10 -1.10 -9.80
N SER A 165 0.42 -1.68 -8.80
CA SER A 165 -0.94 -1.28 -8.42
C SER A 165 -1.00 -0.08 -7.46
N TYR A 166 0.15 0.46 -7.03
CA TYR A 166 0.17 1.65 -6.14
C TYR A 166 -0.24 2.94 -6.84
N ASP A 167 -0.10 2.99 -8.16
CA ASP A 167 -0.56 4.08 -9.00
C ASP A 167 -1.08 3.52 -10.35
N VAL A 168 -1.58 4.40 -11.22
CA VAL A 168 -2.10 4.00 -12.53
C VAL A 168 -0.95 3.84 -13.52
N HIS A 169 -0.63 2.60 -13.84
CA HIS A 169 0.39 2.22 -14.83
C HIS A 169 -0.27 1.52 -16.02
N ALA A 170 -0.77 2.31 -16.98
CA ALA A 170 -1.51 1.78 -18.13
C ALA A 170 -0.70 0.78 -18.98
N GLU A 171 0.61 0.92 -19.02
CA GLU A 171 1.54 0.02 -19.71
C GLU A 171 1.54 -1.40 -19.12
N ALA A 172 1.13 -1.56 -17.86
CA ALA A 172 1.03 -2.85 -17.19
C ALA A 172 -0.26 -3.62 -17.59
N TYR A 173 -1.31 -2.96 -18.07
CA TYR A 173 -2.61 -3.61 -18.35
C TYR A 173 -2.52 -4.74 -19.39
N PRO A 174 -1.84 -4.60 -20.54
CA PRO A 174 -1.70 -5.70 -21.49
C PRO A 174 -1.00 -6.92 -20.90
N ILE A 175 0.02 -6.68 -20.05
CA ILE A 175 0.76 -7.74 -19.36
C ILE A 175 -0.13 -8.42 -18.33
N ALA A 176 -0.86 -7.64 -17.53
CA ALA A 176 -1.79 -8.16 -16.54
C ALA A 176 -2.91 -9.02 -17.18
N ARG A 177 -3.47 -8.61 -18.32
CA ARG A 177 -4.46 -9.44 -19.06
C ARG A 177 -3.86 -10.78 -19.50
N ARG A 178 -2.61 -10.78 -19.97
CA ARG A 178 -1.91 -12.03 -20.33
C ARG A 178 -1.71 -12.94 -19.12
N ILE A 179 -1.32 -12.36 -17.96
CA ILE A 179 -1.13 -13.12 -16.73
C ILE A 179 -2.47 -13.66 -16.21
N VAL A 180 -3.57 -12.93 -16.30
CA VAL A 180 -4.91 -13.47 -15.95
C VAL A 180 -5.26 -14.69 -16.79
N SER A 181 -4.91 -14.70 -18.09
CA SER A 181 -5.20 -15.79 -18.99
C SER A 181 -4.25 -16.98 -18.85
N ASN A 182 -3.00 -16.75 -18.52
CA ASN A 182 -1.96 -17.77 -18.32
C ASN A 182 -1.07 -17.41 -17.12
N PRO A 183 -1.57 -17.62 -15.89
CA PRO A 183 -0.88 -17.18 -14.70
C PRO A 183 0.30 -18.09 -14.35
N PRO A 184 1.46 -17.53 -13.92
CA PRO A 184 2.56 -18.31 -13.39
C PRO A 184 2.22 -18.97 -12.04
N ASN A 185 1.32 -18.36 -11.27
CA ASN A 185 0.75 -18.87 -10.02
C ASN A 185 -0.57 -18.16 -9.70
N ASP A 186 -1.33 -18.68 -8.73
CA ASP A 186 -2.63 -18.13 -8.34
C ASP A 186 -2.54 -16.72 -7.74
N GLU A 187 -1.46 -16.42 -7.01
CA GLU A 187 -1.25 -15.09 -6.42
C GLU A 187 -1.03 -14.04 -7.51
N ALA A 188 -0.20 -14.35 -8.51
CA ALA A 188 0.02 -13.46 -9.65
C ALA A 188 -1.29 -13.19 -10.42
N ARG A 189 -2.17 -14.21 -10.55
CA ARG A 189 -3.48 -14.02 -11.16
C ARG A 189 -4.35 -13.06 -10.35
N ARG A 190 -4.37 -13.20 -9.03
CA ARG A 190 -5.12 -12.30 -8.14
C ARG A 190 -4.60 -10.87 -8.22
N GLU A 191 -3.29 -10.67 -8.16
CA GLU A 191 -2.69 -9.34 -8.23
C GLU A 191 -2.87 -8.70 -9.62
N ALA A 192 -2.81 -9.48 -10.71
CA ALA A 192 -3.11 -8.99 -12.05
C ALA A 192 -4.57 -8.51 -12.17
N LEU A 193 -5.52 -9.22 -11.57
CA LEU A 193 -6.91 -8.77 -11.53
C LEU A 193 -7.09 -7.51 -10.67
N ARG A 194 -6.40 -7.40 -9.53
CA ARG A 194 -6.42 -6.18 -8.70
C ARG A 194 -5.87 -4.97 -9.46
N LEU A 195 -4.78 -5.15 -10.19
CA LEU A 195 -4.21 -4.10 -11.03
C LEU A 195 -5.19 -3.69 -12.14
N LEU A 196 -5.85 -4.63 -12.80
CA LEU A 196 -6.83 -4.36 -13.85
C LEU A 196 -8.12 -3.70 -13.32
N ALA A 197 -8.37 -3.67 -12.01
CA ALA A 197 -9.50 -2.95 -11.44
C ALA A 197 -9.44 -1.42 -11.67
N ALA A 198 -8.28 -0.87 -12.03
CA ALA A 198 -8.12 0.52 -12.45
C ALA A 198 -8.29 0.73 -13.98
N ASP A 199 -8.41 -0.34 -14.76
CA ASP A 199 -8.56 -0.29 -16.22
C ASP A 199 -10.03 -0.28 -16.63
N SER A 200 -10.53 0.83 -17.13
CA SER A 200 -11.92 0.94 -17.61
C SER A 200 -12.28 -0.07 -18.71
N GLY A 201 -11.30 -0.50 -19.51
CA GLY A 201 -11.47 -1.51 -20.55
C GLY A 201 -11.56 -2.95 -20.03
N ALA A 202 -11.34 -3.18 -18.72
CA ALA A 202 -11.41 -4.52 -18.14
C ALA A 202 -12.81 -4.92 -17.64
N ALA A 203 -13.81 -4.05 -17.67
CA ALA A 203 -15.15 -4.34 -17.19
C ALA A 203 -15.74 -5.64 -17.80
N PRO A 204 -15.66 -5.92 -19.12
CA PRO A 204 -16.19 -7.17 -19.69
C PRO A 204 -15.50 -8.43 -19.14
N LEU A 205 -14.21 -8.35 -18.80
CA LEU A 205 -13.49 -9.45 -18.15
C LEU A 205 -14.09 -9.74 -16.77
N PHE A 206 -14.31 -8.70 -15.97
CA PHE A 206 -14.87 -8.85 -14.63
C PHE A 206 -16.33 -9.31 -14.65
N GLU A 207 -17.14 -8.87 -15.61
CA GLU A 207 -18.50 -9.39 -15.82
C GLU A 207 -18.47 -10.90 -16.07
N LYS A 208 -17.58 -11.36 -16.97
CA LYS A 208 -17.40 -12.79 -17.24
C LYS A 208 -16.99 -13.58 -16.00
N LEU A 209 -15.97 -13.11 -15.28
CA LEU A 209 -15.46 -13.78 -14.07
C LEU A 209 -16.51 -13.84 -12.94
N LEU A 210 -17.27 -12.77 -12.74
CA LEU A 210 -18.32 -12.74 -11.72
C LEU A 210 -19.42 -13.78 -11.98
N ARG A 211 -19.78 -13.99 -13.25
CA ARG A 211 -20.84 -14.91 -13.67
C ARG A 211 -20.40 -16.37 -13.78
N ASP A 212 -19.10 -16.62 -13.89
CA ASP A 212 -18.58 -17.99 -14.03
C ASP A 212 -18.63 -18.71 -12.66
N LYS A 213 -19.55 -19.68 -12.55
CA LYS A 213 -19.72 -20.51 -11.35
C LYS A 213 -18.57 -21.47 -11.09
N ASN A 214 -17.77 -21.77 -12.12
CA ASN A 214 -16.60 -22.64 -12.00
C ASN A 214 -15.37 -21.84 -11.53
N GLU A 215 -15.47 -20.53 -11.51
CA GLU A 215 -14.38 -19.67 -11.06
C GLU A 215 -14.26 -19.70 -9.52
N LEU A 216 -13.04 -19.53 -9.01
CA LEU A 216 -12.77 -19.43 -7.57
C LEU A 216 -13.59 -18.29 -6.97
N ARG A 217 -14.21 -18.55 -5.80
CA ARG A 217 -15.05 -17.54 -5.12
C ARG A 217 -14.31 -16.25 -4.85
N GLU A 218 -13.03 -16.33 -4.48
CA GLU A 218 -12.18 -15.16 -4.28
C GLU A 218 -12.03 -14.32 -5.56
N ILE A 219 -11.86 -14.96 -6.71
CA ILE A 219 -11.78 -14.28 -8.01
C ILE A 219 -13.11 -13.60 -8.34
N ARG A 220 -14.24 -14.26 -8.08
CA ARG A 220 -15.58 -13.67 -8.25
C ARG A 220 -15.79 -12.46 -7.33
N GLN A 221 -15.24 -12.49 -6.11
CA GLN A 221 -15.28 -11.34 -5.19
C GLN A 221 -14.40 -10.18 -5.68
N ILE A 222 -13.20 -10.45 -6.19
CA ILE A 222 -12.35 -9.44 -6.83
C ILE A 222 -13.10 -8.83 -8.03
N ALA A 223 -13.75 -9.64 -8.86
CA ALA A 223 -14.52 -9.17 -10.00
C ALA A 223 -15.70 -8.28 -9.58
N ALA A 224 -16.42 -8.63 -8.53
CA ALA A 224 -17.48 -7.79 -7.98
C ALA A 224 -16.96 -6.43 -7.46
N SER A 225 -15.84 -6.43 -6.74
CA SER A 225 -15.18 -5.21 -6.27
C SER A 225 -14.73 -4.31 -7.43
N ALA A 226 -14.12 -4.88 -8.46
CA ALA A 226 -13.68 -4.15 -9.64
C ALA A 226 -14.88 -3.54 -10.41
N LEU A 227 -15.94 -4.31 -10.62
CA LEU A 227 -17.16 -3.82 -11.28
C LEU A 227 -17.85 -2.72 -10.48
N HIS A 228 -17.78 -2.76 -9.15
CA HIS A 228 -18.31 -1.67 -8.33
C HIS A 228 -17.66 -0.32 -8.67
N ALA A 229 -16.34 -0.32 -8.88
CA ALA A 229 -15.63 0.89 -9.24
C ALA A 229 -15.79 1.27 -10.72
N LEU A 230 -15.79 0.28 -11.62
CA LEU A 230 -15.77 0.50 -13.07
C LEU A 230 -17.16 0.71 -13.68
N LYS A 231 -18.15 -0.10 -13.26
CA LYS A 231 -19.51 -0.17 -13.83
C LYS A 231 -20.54 -0.58 -12.77
N PRO A 232 -20.86 0.30 -11.83
CA PRO A 232 -21.76 -0.02 -10.70
C PRO A 232 -23.14 -0.48 -11.14
N GLU A 233 -23.67 0.06 -12.23
CA GLU A 233 -24.95 -0.34 -12.82
C GLU A 233 -24.95 -1.79 -13.32
N LYS A 234 -23.84 -2.24 -13.90
CA LYS A 234 -23.66 -3.63 -14.34
C LYS A 234 -23.52 -4.57 -13.14
N LEU A 235 -22.81 -4.14 -12.10
CA LEU A 235 -22.72 -4.92 -10.88
C LEU A 235 -24.09 -5.14 -10.25
N GLN A 236 -24.96 -4.12 -10.19
CA GLN A 236 -26.33 -4.24 -9.65
C GLN A 236 -27.15 -5.24 -10.48
N GLN A 237 -27.07 -5.16 -11.82
CA GLN A 237 -27.74 -6.12 -12.72
C GLN A 237 -27.27 -7.55 -12.42
N HIS A 238 -25.96 -7.80 -12.35
CA HIS A 238 -25.43 -9.14 -12.07
C HIS A 238 -25.71 -9.61 -10.64
N ALA A 239 -25.71 -8.71 -9.65
CA ALA A 239 -26.09 -9.04 -8.28
C ALA A 239 -27.54 -9.53 -8.19
N ARG A 240 -28.45 -8.89 -8.94
CA ARG A 240 -29.84 -9.35 -9.06
C ARG A 240 -29.95 -10.72 -9.71
N GLU A 241 -29.24 -10.94 -10.84
CA GLU A 241 -29.22 -12.24 -11.56
C GLU A 241 -28.69 -13.36 -10.65
N ILE A 242 -27.61 -13.12 -9.89
CA ILE A 242 -27.02 -14.08 -8.94
C ILE A 242 -28.01 -14.42 -7.82
N LEU A 243 -28.73 -13.45 -7.28
CA LEU A 243 -29.75 -13.70 -6.22
C LEU A 243 -30.94 -14.49 -6.73
N LEU A 244 -31.30 -14.37 -7.98
CA LEU A 244 -32.36 -15.16 -8.62
C LEU A 244 -31.91 -16.58 -8.97
N ASP A 245 -30.61 -16.81 -9.12
CA ASP A 245 -30.05 -18.12 -9.46
C ASP A 245 -30.07 -19.05 -8.24
N LYS A 246 -30.87 -20.11 -8.30
CA LYS A 246 -30.99 -21.08 -7.20
C LYS A 246 -29.70 -21.88 -6.96
N THR A 247 -28.86 -21.99 -7.97
CA THR A 247 -27.68 -22.86 -7.96
C THR A 247 -26.38 -22.13 -7.64
N ASP A 248 -26.41 -20.80 -7.50
CA ASP A 248 -25.22 -20.04 -7.12
C ASP A 248 -24.92 -20.15 -5.62
N TYR A 249 -23.69 -19.87 -5.24
CA TYR A 249 -23.18 -20.03 -3.87
C TYR A 249 -23.76 -18.97 -2.92
N ASP A 250 -24.05 -19.39 -1.69
CA ASP A 250 -24.66 -18.51 -0.68
C ASP A 250 -23.78 -17.31 -0.27
N ASP A 251 -22.46 -17.47 -0.29
CA ASP A 251 -21.50 -16.37 -0.01
C ASP A 251 -21.50 -15.32 -1.13
N ILE A 252 -21.61 -15.75 -2.38
CA ILE A 252 -21.73 -14.85 -3.54
C ILE A 252 -23.09 -14.14 -3.53
N LYS A 253 -24.16 -14.85 -3.16
CA LYS A 253 -25.49 -14.23 -2.94
C LYS A 253 -25.45 -13.20 -1.82
N ALA A 254 -24.75 -13.48 -0.71
CA ALA A 254 -24.61 -12.52 0.39
C ALA A 254 -23.86 -11.24 -0.02
N THR A 255 -22.79 -11.38 -0.84
CA THR A 255 -22.11 -10.23 -1.44
C THR A 255 -23.05 -9.44 -2.35
N SER A 256 -23.85 -10.12 -3.16
CA SER A 256 -24.84 -9.50 -4.04
C SER A 256 -25.93 -8.76 -3.26
N LEU A 257 -26.40 -9.30 -2.13
CA LEU A 257 -27.31 -8.59 -1.23
C LEU A 257 -26.69 -7.30 -0.68
N THR A 258 -25.43 -7.34 -0.28
CA THR A 258 -24.73 -6.15 0.21
C THR A 258 -24.67 -5.08 -0.86
N VAL A 259 -24.34 -5.46 -2.11
CA VAL A 259 -24.30 -4.54 -3.25
C VAL A 259 -25.66 -3.89 -3.48
N LEU A 260 -26.73 -4.66 -3.56
CA LEU A 260 -28.08 -4.11 -3.80
C LEU A 260 -28.57 -3.28 -2.60
N SER A 261 -28.22 -3.65 -1.36
CA SER A 261 -28.59 -2.87 -0.18
C SER A 261 -27.93 -1.51 -0.13
N GLN A 262 -26.70 -1.39 -0.63
CA GLN A 262 -25.92 -0.15 -0.57
C GLN A 262 -26.17 0.76 -1.77
N PHE A 263 -26.36 0.20 -2.95
CA PHE A 263 -26.31 0.91 -4.22
C PHE A 263 -27.57 0.72 -5.08
N GLY A 264 -28.48 -0.17 -4.70
CA GLY A 264 -29.69 -0.42 -5.46
C GLY A 264 -30.74 0.69 -5.31
N ASP A 265 -31.50 0.93 -6.38
CA ASP A 265 -32.63 1.85 -6.32
C ASP A 265 -33.77 1.29 -5.45
N THR A 266 -34.18 2.06 -4.45
CA THR A 266 -35.14 1.60 -3.42
C THR A 266 -36.51 1.24 -4.02
N GLU A 267 -37.05 2.04 -4.94
CA GLU A 267 -38.36 1.78 -5.54
C GLU A 267 -38.33 0.53 -6.44
N SER A 268 -37.27 0.42 -7.24
CA SER A 268 -37.04 -0.75 -8.10
C SER A 268 -36.91 -2.03 -7.29
N LEU A 269 -36.17 -2.01 -6.19
CA LEU A 269 -35.97 -3.19 -5.34
C LEU A 269 -37.25 -3.59 -4.58
N ALA A 270 -38.00 -2.62 -4.05
CA ALA A 270 -39.24 -2.88 -3.36
C ALA A 270 -40.33 -3.43 -4.32
N GLY A 271 -40.31 -3.03 -5.59
CA GLY A 271 -41.18 -3.55 -6.63
C GLY A 271 -40.81 -4.93 -7.19
N ASP A 272 -39.58 -5.42 -6.95
CA ASP A 272 -39.10 -6.68 -7.51
C ASP A 272 -39.52 -7.90 -6.68
N LYS A 273 -40.78 -8.33 -6.89
CA LYS A 273 -41.37 -9.50 -6.19
C LYS A 273 -40.56 -10.79 -6.36
N ALA A 274 -39.90 -10.98 -7.52
CA ALA A 274 -39.09 -12.18 -7.77
C ALA A 274 -37.82 -12.18 -6.92
N LEU A 275 -37.14 -11.02 -6.83
CA LEU A 275 -35.97 -10.82 -6.00
C LEU A 275 -36.31 -11.00 -4.51
N LEU A 276 -37.35 -10.31 -4.01
CA LEU A 276 -37.77 -10.41 -2.63
C LEU A 276 -38.12 -11.85 -2.22
N LYS A 277 -38.82 -12.60 -3.06
CA LYS A 277 -39.10 -14.04 -2.85
C LYS A 277 -37.81 -14.89 -2.82
N SER A 278 -36.81 -14.57 -3.62
CA SER A 278 -35.53 -15.30 -3.62
C SER A 278 -34.75 -15.01 -2.33
N VAL A 279 -34.70 -13.76 -1.90
CA VAL A 279 -34.04 -13.34 -0.65
C VAL A 279 -34.75 -13.93 0.57
N ASP A 280 -36.09 -14.03 0.56
CA ASP A 280 -36.86 -14.69 1.63
C ASP A 280 -36.46 -16.18 1.77
N ARG A 281 -36.34 -16.90 0.67
CA ARG A 281 -35.84 -18.28 0.70
C ARG A 281 -34.43 -18.39 1.27
N LEU A 282 -33.53 -17.43 0.96
CA LEU A 282 -32.19 -17.39 1.54
C LEU A 282 -32.24 -17.15 3.05
N SER A 283 -33.18 -16.30 3.53
CA SER A 283 -33.37 -16.00 4.95
C SER A 283 -33.85 -17.21 5.75
N ALA A 284 -34.70 -18.04 5.16
CA ALA A 284 -35.31 -19.23 5.78
C ALA A 284 -34.50 -20.52 5.56
N GLY A 285 -33.60 -20.56 4.54
CA GLY A 285 -32.90 -21.74 4.08
C GLY A 285 -31.80 -22.26 5.03
N LYS A 286 -30.94 -23.15 4.50
CA LYS A 286 -29.81 -23.76 5.21
C LYS A 286 -28.52 -22.90 5.20
N ALA A 287 -28.57 -21.69 4.64
CA ALA A 287 -27.44 -20.78 4.57
C ALA A 287 -26.82 -20.47 5.96
N PRO A 288 -25.53 -20.15 6.07
CA PRO A 288 -24.89 -19.71 7.31
C PRO A 288 -25.61 -18.54 7.98
N ALA A 289 -25.59 -18.48 9.32
CA ALA A 289 -26.32 -17.48 10.10
C ALA A 289 -26.07 -16.03 9.63
N LYS A 290 -24.84 -15.70 9.29
CA LYS A 290 -24.44 -14.37 8.78
C LYS A 290 -25.22 -14.00 7.50
N TYR A 291 -25.37 -14.93 6.57
CA TYR A 291 -26.06 -14.67 5.29
C TYR A 291 -27.58 -14.56 5.48
N LYS A 292 -28.15 -15.37 6.38
CA LYS A 292 -29.55 -15.23 6.78
C LYS A 292 -29.83 -13.86 7.42
N GLN A 293 -28.90 -13.37 8.24
CA GLN A 293 -29.03 -12.04 8.83
C GLN A 293 -29.04 -10.95 7.76
N SER A 294 -28.11 -10.99 6.81
CA SER A 294 -28.09 -10.04 5.68
C SER A 294 -29.36 -10.09 4.86
N ALA A 295 -29.90 -11.30 4.60
CA ALA A 295 -31.16 -11.47 3.88
C ALA A 295 -32.35 -10.86 4.65
N ARG A 296 -32.44 -11.07 5.98
CA ARG A 296 -33.49 -10.48 6.82
C ARG A 296 -33.39 -8.96 6.88
N GLN A 297 -32.18 -8.41 6.99
CA GLN A 297 -31.95 -6.95 6.96
C GLN A 297 -32.38 -6.35 5.63
N PHE A 298 -32.08 -7.03 4.51
CA PHE A 298 -32.54 -6.61 3.19
C PHE A 298 -34.07 -6.59 3.13
N LEU A 299 -34.73 -7.69 3.52
CA LEU A 299 -36.18 -7.78 3.50
C LEU A 299 -36.84 -6.70 4.37
N SER A 300 -36.38 -6.50 5.61
CA SER A 300 -36.93 -5.47 6.52
C SER A 300 -36.82 -4.06 5.93
N ARG A 301 -35.91 -3.80 5.03
CA ARG A 301 -35.75 -2.50 4.38
C ARG A 301 -36.69 -2.30 3.18
N TYR A 302 -37.04 -3.38 2.49
CA TYR A 302 -37.78 -3.29 1.21
C TYR A 302 -39.16 -3.94 1.21
N THR A 303 -39.59 -4.57 2.29
CA THR A 303 -40.93 -5.19 2.43
C THR A 303 -41.78 -4.55 3.52
N GLY A 304 -41.27 -3.48 4.18
CA GLY A 304 -41.98 -2.76 5.24
C GLY A 304 -43.05 -1.79 4.72
#